data_619cc11c716ba5c4cf41cdd4e3e46348
#
_entry.id   619cc11c716ba5c4cf41cdd4e3e46348
#
_cell.length_a   1.000
_cell.length_b   1.000
_cell.length_c   1.000
_cell.angle_alpha   90.00
_cell.angle_beta   90.00
_cell.angle_gamma   90.00
#
_symmetry.space_group_name_H-M   'P 1'
#
loop_
_entity.id
_entity.type
_entity.pdbx_description
1 polymer ?
#
loop_
_entity_poly.entity_id
_entity_poly.type
_entity_poly.pdbx_seq_one_letter_code
_entity_poly.pdbx_strand_id
1 'polypeptide(L)'
;TVDVVTLSQTTHELDQISELRVVEAVAAVAEHVTVGGKELSASQLVERLGFTRQRAWTRVGEISGGERRRLQLLRLLMAQPNVLLLDEPTNDLDTDTLASIEDILDTFPGTLVVVSHDRYLLERVTDHQLALLGDGHLCDLPGGVEQYLELRRQQLTAASGAAGATSVTVEAKNAPSQGEQ
;
A
#
# COMPACT_ATOMS: atom_id res chain seq x y z
N THR A 1 21.33 15.31 -5.87
CA THR A 1 20.24 15.70 -4.94
C THR A 1 19.27 14.53 -4.86
N VAL A 2 18.90 14.12 -3.65
CA VAL A 2 17.87 13.08 -3.46
C VAL A 2 16.52 13.78 -3.44
N ASP A 3 15.62 13.36 -4.29
CA ASP A 3 14.23 13.81 -4.36
C ASP A 3 13.32 12.71 -3.87
N VAL A 4 12.71 12.92 -2.69
CA VAL A 4 11.84 11.96 -2.01
C VAL A 4 10.41 12.44 -2.10
N VAL A 5 9.55 11.62 -2.64
CA VAL A 5 8.13 11.92 -2.76
C VAL A 5 7.29 10.83 -2.10
N THR A 6 6.24 11.24 -1.40
CA THR A 6 5.35 10.34 -0.67
C THR A 6 3.94 10.39 -1.21
N LEU A 7 3.35 9.22 -1.48
CA LEU A 7 1.93 9.10 -1.73
C LEU A 7 1.19 9.20 -0.39
N SER A 8 0.66 10.38 -0.09
CA SER A 8 -0.14 10.61 1.12
C SER A 8 -1.53 9.96 1.00
N GLN A 9 -2.09 9.53 2.11
CA GLN A 9 -3.49 9.05 2.17
C GLN A 9 -4.50 10.20 1.94
N THR A 10 -4.06 11.46 2.10
CA THR A 10 -4.91 12.63 1.88
C THR A 10 -4.71 13.19 0.48
N THR A 11 -5.79 13.58 -0.18
CA THR A 11 -5.78 14.16 -1.53
C THR A 11 -5.99 15.67 -1.53
N HIS A 12 -5.77 16.36 -0.40
CA HIS A 12 -6.00 17.81 -0.26
C HIS A 12 -5.18 18.67 -1.22
N GLU A 13 -4.01 18.18 -1.64
CA GLU A 13 -3.19 18.88 -2.64
C GLU A 13 -3.93 19.07 -3.97
N LEU A 14 -4.83 18.15 -4.30
CA LEU A 14 -5.64 18.21 -5.51
C LEU A 14 -6.74 19.28 -5.45
N ASP A 15 -7.10 19.75 -4.25
CA ASP A 15 -8.13 20.79 -4.09
C ASP A 15 -7.67 22.14 -4.66
N GLN A 16 -6.35 22.39 -4.64
CA GLN A 16 -5.75 23.60 -5.21
C GLN A 16 -5.80 23.65 -6.74
N ILE A 17 -5.98 22.46 -7.37
CA ILE A 17 -6.04 22.31 -8.83
C ILE A 17 -7.40 21.76 -9.29
N SER A 18 -8.44 21.92 -8.47
CA SER A 18 -9.79 21.41 -8.72
C SER A 18 -10.39 21.85 -10.06
N GLU A 19 -10.01 23.03 -10.55
CA GLU A 19 -10.50 23.59 -11.82
C GLU A 19 -9.79 23.02 -13.06
N LEU A 20 -8.58 22.45 -12.91
CA LEU A 20 -7.87 21.82 -14.01
C LEU A 20 -8.55 20.52 -14.42
N ARG A 21 -8.42 20.16 -15.69
CA ARG A 21 -8.77 18.82 -16.15
C ARG A 21 -7.72 17.81 -15.71
N VAL A 22 -8.11 16.54 -15.56
CA VAL A 22 -7.21 15.46 -15.13
C VAL A 22 -5.92 15.45 -15.97
N VAL A 23 -6.04 15.46 -17.29
CA VAL A 23 -4.88 15.46 -18.20
C VAL A 23 -4.01 16.71 -18.05
N GLU A 24 -4.61 17.87 -17.83
CA GLU A 24 -3.90 19.14 -17.62
C GLU A 24 -3.15 19.12 -16.26
N ALA A 25 -3.79 18.57 -15.23
CA ALA A 25 -3.19 18.42 -13.90
C ALA A 25 -1.96 17.49 -13.90
N VAL A 26 -1.92 16.51 -14.79
CA VAL A 26 -0.76 15.62 -14.99
C VAL A 26 0.30 16.32 -15.85
N ALA A 27 -0.09 16.92 -16.97
CA ALA A 27 0.81 17.63 -17.87
C ALA A 27 1.49 18.86 -17.22
N ALA A 28 0.84 19.45 -16.21
CA ALA A 28 1.42 20.55 -15.43
C ALA A 28 2.67 20.13 -14.61
N VAL A 29 2.85 18.85 -14.35
CA VAL A 29 4.06 18.32 -13.70
C VAL A 29 5.16 18.08 -14.72
N ALA A 30 4.86 17.34 -15.79
CA ALA A 30 5.72 17.13 -16.94
C ALA A 30 4.85 16.71 -18.15
N GLU A 31 5.29 17.03 -19.36
CA GLU A 31 4.59 16.62 -20.57
C GLU A 31 4.83 15.15 -20.92
N HIS A 32 6.03 14.64 -20.59
CA HIS A 32 6.49 13.29 -20.90
C HIS A 32 7.23 12.68 -19.70
N VAL A 33 7.18 11.36 -19.61
CA VAL A 33 7.89 10.56 -18.60
C VAL A 33 8.45 9.30 -19.24
N THR A 34 9.61 8.84 -18.79
CA THR A 34 10.18 7.56 -19.22
C THR A 34 9.78 6.45 -18.25
N VAL A 35 9.05 5.47 -18.74
CA VAL A 35 8.61 4.29 -18.00
C VAL A 35 9.04 3.03 -18.75
N GLY A 36 9.84 2.16 -18.11
CA GLY A 36 10.34 0.92 -18.73
C GLY A 36 11.13 1.18 -20.03
N GLY A 37 11.88 2.28 -20.11
CA GLY A 37 12.64 2.66 -21.29
C GLY A 37 11.83 3.23 -22.45
N LYS A 38 10.52 3.46 -22.25
CA LYS A 38 9.62 4.09 -23.23
C LYS A 38 9.19 5.46 -22.74
N GLU A 39 9.22 6.43 -23.64
CA GLU A 39 8.68 7.76 -23.37
C GLU A 39 7.15 7.73 -23.53
N LEU A 40 6.44 8.16 -22.50
CA LEU A 40 4.99 8.27 -22.47
C LEU A 40 4.58 9.72 -22.25
N SER A 41 3.59 10.19 -23.00
CA SER A 41 2.99 11.50 -22.75
C SER A 41 2.05 11.44 -21.53
N ALA A 42 1.73 12.60 -20.95
CA ALA A 42 0.75 12.71 -19.87
C ALA A 42 -0.58 12.05 -20.24
N SER A 43 -1.08 12.23 -21.45
CA SER A 43 -2.33 11.62 -21.92
C SER A 43 -2.26 10.09 -21.97
N GLN A 44 -1.15 9.54 -22.46
CA GLN A 44 -0.95 8.09 -22.52
C GLN A 44 -0.87 7.47 -21.13
N LEU A 45 -0.21 8.15 -20.19
CA LEU A 45 -0.11 7.67 -18.81
C LEU A 45 -1.47 7.74 -18.10
N VAL A 46 -2.25 8.80 -18.33
CA VAL A 46 -3.62 8.96 -17.81
C VAL A 46 -4.52 7.82 -18.30
N GLU A 47 -4.49 7.50 -19.61
CA GLU A 47 -5.25 6.39 -20.18
C GLU A 47 -4.78 5.03 -19.61
N ARG A 48 -3.48 4.82 -19.46
CA ARG A 48 -2.90 3.57 -18.92
C ARG A 48 -3.34 3.32 -17.48
N LEU A 49 -3.53 4.36 -16.67
CA LEU A 49 -4.03 4.26 -15.29
C LEU A 49 -5.56 4.31 -15.20
N GLY A 50 -6.25 3.87 -16.23
CA GLY A 50 -7.69 3.57 -16.22
C GLY A 50 -8.60 4.80 -16.32
N PHE A 51 -8.09 5.97 -16.74
CA PHE A 51 -8.96 7.08 -17.08
C PHE A 51 -9.41 6.92 -18.54
N THR A 52 -10.71 6.80 -18.74
CA THR A 52 -11.27 6.89 -20.11
C THR A 52 -10.98 8.27 -20.70
N ARG A 53 -10.98 8.37 -22.04
CA ARG A 53 -10.79 9.66 -22.73
C ARG A 53 -11.73 10.75 -22.19
N GLN A 54 -12.99 10.42 -21.91
CA GLN A 54 -13.94 11.36 -21.34
C GLN A 54 -13.54 11.79 -19.93
N ARG A 55 -13.12 10.87 -19.06
CA ARG A 55 -12.70 11.16 -17.68
C ARG A 55 -11.40 11.95 -17.63
N ALA A 56 -10.48 11.74 -18.55
CA ALA A 56 -9.26 12.53 -18.68
C ALA A 56 -9.51 14.03 -18.89
N TRP A 57 -10.66 14.38 -19.48
CA TRP A 57 -11.09 15.76 -19.72
C TRP A 57 -12.07 16.30 -18.67
N THR A 58 -12.39 15.53 -17.63
CA THR A 58 -13.20 15.97 -16.49
C THR A 58 -12.35 16.81 -15.53
N ARG A 59 -12.98 17.77 -14.84
CA ARG A 59 -12.28 18.58 -13.82
C ARG A 59 -11.90 17.74 -12.61
N VAL A 60 -10.76 18.05 -12.01
CA VAL A 60 -10.25 17.37 -10.80
C VAL A 60 -11.24 17.46 -9.63
N GLY A 61 -12.00 18.54 -9.54
CA GLY A 61 -13.04 18.70 -8.52
C GLY A 61 -14.24 17.75 -8.68
N GLU A 62 -14.43 17.17 -9.87
CA GLU A 62 -15.62 16.36 -10.23
C GLU A 62 -15.32 14.86 -10.29
N ILE A 63 -14.07 14.43 -10.06
CA ILE A 63 -13.69 13.01 -10.07
C ILE A 63 -13.91 12.36 -8.70
N SER A 64 -14.11 11.04 -8.70
CA SER A 64 -14.32 10.24 -7.49
C SER A 64 -13.06 10.17 -6.62
N GLY A 65 -13.20 9.73 -5.35
CA GLY A 65 -12.07 9.54 -4.43
C GLY A 65 -11.01 8.58 -4.98
N GLY A 66 -11.41 7.45 -5.56
CA GLY A 66 -10.48 6.50 -6.19
C GLY A 66 -9.78 7.09 -7.42
N GLU A 67 -10.48 7.91 -8.25
CA GLU A 67 -9.86 8.63 -9.36
C GLU A 67 -8.89 9.71 -8.86
N ARG A 68 -9.20 10.41 -7.75
CA ARG A 68 -8.28 11.36 -7.12
C ARG A 68 -7.00 10.68 -6.66
N ARG A 69 -7.11 9.47 -6.07
CA ARG A 69 -5.96 8.65 -5.65
C ARG A 69 -5.09 8.28 -6.85
N ARG A 70 -5.68 7.79 -7.94
CA ARG A 70 -4.98 7.50 -9.20
C ARG A 70 -4.30 8.74 -9.78
N LEU A 71 -4.98 9.89 -9.79
CA LEU A 71 -4.41 11.16 -10.25
C LEU A 71 -3.22 11.58 -9.40
N GLN A 72 -3.29 11.43 -8.08
CA GLN A 72 -2.17 11.72 -7.18
C GLN A 72 -0.95 10.87 -7.54
N LEU A 73 -1.13 9.55 -7.70
CA LEU A 73 -0.05 8.64 -8.11
C LEU A 73 0.51 9.00 -9.49
N LEU A 74 -0.35 9.31 -10.46
CA LEU A 74 0.06 9.79 -11.79
C LEU A 74 1.02 10.98 -11.69
N ARG A 75 0.66 11.99 -10.91
CA ARG A 75 1.47 13.21 -10.74
C ARG A 75 2.82 12.90 -10.08
N LEU A 76 2.86 11.98 -9.10
CA LEU A 76 4.10 11.57 -8.47
C LEU A 76 5.03 10.85 -9.47
N LEU A 77 4.49 9.96 -10.30
CA LEU A 77 5.27 9.27 -11.33
C LEU A 77 5.79 10.23 -12.41
N MET A 78 4.98 11.23 -12.80
CA MET A 78 5.40 12.26 -13.75
C MET A 78 6.55 13.13 -13.22
N ALA A 79 6.64 13.34 -11.91
CA ALA A 79 7.72 14.09 -11.28
C ALA A 79 9.08 13.38 -11.33
N GLN A 80 9.11 12.09 -11.65
CA GLN A 80 10.32 11.25 -11.73
C GLN A 80 11.24 11.37 -10.50
N PRO A 81 10.73 11.16 -9.26
CA PRO A 81 11.55 11.25 -8.05
C PRO A 81 12.61 10.16 -8.01
N ASN A 82 13.68 10.36 -7.21
CA ASN A 82 14.66 9.30 -6.95
C ASN A 82 14.18 8.27 -5.95
N VAL A 83 13.33 8.69 -5.01
CA VAL A 83 12.75 7.83 -3.96
C VAL A 83 11.24 8.04 -3.91
N LEU A 84 10.49 6.96 -4.00
CA LEU A 84 9.03 6.95 -3.94
C LEU A 84 8.56 6.14 -2.73
N LEU A 85 7.85 6.81 -1.84
CA LEU A 85 7.23 6.19 -0.66
C LEU A 85 5.73 6.02 -0.92
N LEU A 86 5.25 4.78 -0.92
CA LEU A 86 3.86 4.44 -1.18
C LEU A 86 3.24 3.79 0.06
N ASP A 87 2.15 4.38 0.55
CA ASP A 87 1.35 3.83 1.63
C ASP A 87 -0.01 3.38 1.07
N GLU A 88 -0.22 2.05 1.04
CA GLU A 88 -1.41 1.38 0.50
C GLU A 88 -1.80 1.91 -0.91
N PRO A 89 -0.90 1.83 -1.90
CA PRO A 89 -1.11 2.45 -3.21
C PRO A 89 -2.24 1.81 -4.01
N THR A 90 -2.66 0.59 -3.66
CA THR A 90 -3.64 -0.22 -4.38
C THR A 90 -5.06 -0.12 -3.83
N ASN A 91 -5.26 0.58 -2.72
CA ASN A 91 -6.57 0.75 -2.14
C ASN A 91 -7.51 1.48 -3.10
N ASP A 92 -8.75 1.00 -3.20
CA ASP A 92 -9.82 1.55 -4.04
C ASP A 92 -9.56 1.48 -5.55
N LEU A 93 -8.66 0.59 -6.01
CA LEU A 93 -8.36 0.38 -7.42
C LEU A 93 -9.07 -0.85 -7.98
N ASP A 94 -9.51 -0.75 -9.23
CA ASP A 94 -9.97 -1.91 -10.01
C ASP A 94 -8.79 -2.75 -10.51
N THR A 95 -9.05 -4.00 -10.87
CA THR A 95 -8.03 -4.99 -11.25
C THR A 95 -7.16 -4.55 -12.43
N ASP A 96 -7.76 -3.89 -13.44
CA ASP A 96 -7.04 -3.46 -14.64
C ASP A 96 -6.10 -2.29 -14.34
N THR A 97 -6.57 -1.36 -13.50
CA THR A 97 -5.74 -0.25 -13.00
C THR A 97 -4.60 -0.76 -12.13
N LEU A 98 -4.87 -1.75 -11.27
CA LEU A 98 -3.86 -2.39 -10.42
C LEU A 98 -2.72 -2.98 -11.25
N ALA A 99 -3.04 -3.81 -12.25
CA ALA A 99 -2.04 -4.40 -13.14
C ALA A 99 -1.18 -3.33 -13.85
N SER A 100 -1.79 -2.22 -14.25
CA SER A 100 -1.09 -1.12 -14.90
C SER A 100 -0.14 -0.38 -13.95
N ILE A 101 -0.53 -0.22 -12.69
CA ILE A 101 0.32 0.38 -11.65
C ILE A 101 1.49 -0.54 -11.32
N GLU A 102 1.24 -1.83 -11.15
CA GLU A 102 2.28 -2.83 -10.93
C GLU A 102 3.35 -2.78 -12.03
N ASP A 103 2.94 -2.77 -13.32
CA ASP A 103 3.85 -2.66 -14.46
C ASP A 103 4.71 -1.39 -14.42
N ILE A 104 4.15 -0.28 -13.97
CA ILE A 104 4.88 0.99 -13.89
C ILE A 104 5.85 0.97 -12.71
N LEU A 105 5.43 0.46 -11.57
CA LEU A 105 6.27 0.37 -10.36
C LEU A 105 7.41 -0.62 -10.52
N ASP A 106 7.19 -1.77 -11.16
CA ASP A 106 8.21 -2.77 -11.46
C ASP A 106 9.35 -2.20 -12.33
N THR A 107 9.04 -1.24 -13.18
CA THR A 107 10.02 -0.57 -14.05
C THR A 107 10.49 0.78 -13.53
N PHE A 108 10.16 1.14 -12.28
CA PHE A 108 10.54 2.41 -11.69
C PHE A 108 12.08 2.47 -11.47
N PRO A 109 12.78 3.49 -12.01
CA PRO A 109 14.24 3.51 -12.02
C PRO A 109 14.88 3.98 -10.70
N GLY A 110 14.07 4.31 -9.70
CA GLY A 110 14.50 4.84 -8.40
C GLY A 110 14.37 3.82 -7.26
N THR A 111 14.48 4.30 -6.04
CA THR A 111 14.21 3.52 -4.84
C THR A 111 12.72 3.56 -4.52
N LEU A 112 12.11 2.39 -4.40
CA LEU A 112 10.70 2.22 -4.05
C LEU A 112 10.58 1.66 -2.63
N VAL A 113 9.80 2.33 -1.78
CA VAL A 113 9.39 1.82 -0.47
C VAL A 113 7.88 1.74 -0.45
N VAL A 114 7.35 0.54 -0.25
CA VAL A 114 5.91 0.26 -0.30
C VAL A 114 5.46 -0.33 1.02
N VAL A 115 4.40 0.24 1.58
CA VAL A 115 3.61 -0.36 2.66
C VAL A 115 2.30 -0.83 2.04
N SER A 116 2.03 -2.13 2.11
CA SER A 116 0.80 -2.70 1.54
C SER A 116 0.42 -4.01 2.22
N HIS A 117 -0.87 -4.33 2.16
CA HIS A 117 -1.43 -5.64 2.49
C HIS A 117 -1.60 -6.53 1.24
N ASP A 118 -1.35 -6.00 0.06
CA ASP A 118 -1.42 -6.72 -1.19
C ASP A 118 -0.13 -7.51 -1.44
N ARG A 119 -0.24 -8.83 -1.28
CA ARG A 119 0.88 -9.76 -1.43
C ARG A 119 1.43 -9.79 -2.86
N TYR A 120 0.55 -9.75 -3.84
CA TYR A 120 0.94 -9.82 -5.25
C TYR A 120 1.74 -8.58 -5.65
N LEU A 121 1.27 -7.40 -5.20
CA LEU A 121 2.03 -6.17 -5.38
C LEU A 121 3.42 -6.27 -4.75
N LEU A 122 3.50 -6.65 -3.46
CA LEU A 122 4.78 -6.72 -2.75
C LEU A 122 5.75 -7.69 -3.41
N GLU A 123 5.31 -8.90 -3.78
CA GLU A 123 6.15 -9.89 -4.45
C GLU A 123 6.62 -9.44 -5.84
N ARG A 124 5.83 -8.62 -6.53
CA ARG A 124 6.15 -8.19 -7.88
C ARG A 124 7.08 -6.98 -7.93
N VAL A 125 6.89 -6.01 -7.04
CA VAL A 125 7.56 -4.71 -7.14
C VAL A 125 8.69 -4.50 -6.14
N THR A 126 8.96 -5.46 -5.23
CA THR A 126 9.99 -5.32 -4.19
C THR A 126 11.01 -6.46 -4.23
N ASP A 127 12.29 -6.10 -4.11
CA ASP A 127 13.41 -7.04 -3.99
C ASP A 127 13.63 -7.50 -2.55
N HIS A 128 13.25 -6.68 -1.57
CA HIS A 128 13.42 -6.93 -0.14
C HIS A 128 12.13 -6.63 0.61
N GLN A 129 11.79 -7.49 1.56
CA GLN A 129 10.59 -7.34 2.37
C GLN A 129 10.94 -7.33 3.85
N LEU A 130 10.30 -6.42 4.59
CA LEU A 130 10.44 -6.27 6.02
C LEU A 130 9.07 -6.38 6.70
N ALA A 131 9.02 -6.99 7.87
CA ALA A 131 7.80 -7.09 8.66
C ALA A 131 7.91 -6.44 10.02
N LEU A 132 6.80 -5.87 10.48
CA LEU A 132 6.55 -5.50 11.87
C LEU A 132 5.69 -6.60 12.52
N LEU A 133 6.29 -7.39 13.39
CA LEU A 133 5.62 -8.53 14.04
C LEU A 133 4.98 -8.17 15.40
N GLY A 134 5.01 -6.88 15.77
CA GLY A 134 4.37 -6.38 17.00
C GLY A 134 5.31 -6.29 18.20
N ASP A 135 6.58 -6.62 18.04
CA ASP A 135 7.64 -6.50 19.04
C ASP A 135 8.42 -5.17 18.96
N GLY A 136 8.03 -4.30 18.02
CA GLY A 136 8.66 -3.00 17.77
C GLY A 136 9.94 -3.07 16.92
N HIS A 137 10.31 -4.25 16.42
CA HIS A 137 11.46 -4.46 15.55
C HIS A 137 11.05 -4.75 14.11
N LEU A 138 11.87 -4.28 13.16
CA LEU A 138 11.76 -4.68 11.77
C LEU A 138 12.46 -6.05 11.61
N CYS A 139 11.73 -7.02 11.09
CA CYS A 139 12.22 -8.35 10.78
C CYS A 139 12.43 -8.46 9.26
N ASP A 140 13.63 -8.83 8.84
CA ASP A 140 13.91 -9.12 7.43
C ASP A 140 13.24 -10.44 7.02
N LEU A 141 12.64 -10.45 5.84
CA LEU A 141 11.88 -11.58 5.29
C LEU A 141 12.50 -12.08 3.98
N PRO A 142 13.64 -12.77 4.02
CA PRO A 142 14.23 -13.33 2.80
C PRO A 142 13.36 -14.38 2.12
N GLY A 143 12.42 -14.97 2.81
CA GLY A 143 11.38 -15.85 2.27
C GLY A 143 10.08 -15.14 1.89
N GLY A 144 10.10 -13.81 1.87
CA GLY A 144 8.96 -12.99 1.42
C GLY A 144 7.71 -13.12 2.27
N VAL A 145 6.56 -12.93 1.64
CA VAL A 145 5.25 -12.95 2.30
C VAL A 145 4.92 -14.31 2.91
N GLU A 146 5.38 -15.41 2.34
CA GLU A 146 5.15 -16.75 2.90
C GLU A 146 5.81 -16.90 4.27
N GLN A 147 7.05 -16.42 4.42
CA GLN A 147 7.73 -16.39 5.70
C GLN A 147 6.98 -15.54 6.74
N TYR A 148 6.46 -14.39 6.34
CA TYR A 148 5.60 -13.57 7.20
C TYR A 148 4.38 -14.33 7.71
N LEU A 149 3.67 -15.03 6.83
CA LEU A 149 2.49 -15.80 7.21
C LEU A 149 2.80 -16.92 8.18
N GLU A 150 3.94 -17.59 8.00
CA GLU A 150 4.39 -18.64 8.93
C GLU A 150 4.73 -18.06 10.30
N LEU A 151 5.51 -16.97 10.37
CA LEU A 151 5.84 -16.29 11.62
C LEU A 151 4.58 -15.81 12.36
N ARG A 152 3.62 -15.23 11.65
CA ARG A 152 2.32 -14.81 12.22
C ARG A 152 1.53 -15.99 12.76
N ARG A 153 1.52 -17.12 12.07
CA ARG A 153 0.85 -18.36 12.53
C ARG A 153 1.46 -18.88 13.81
N GLN A 154 2.79 -18.90 13.91
CA GLN A 154 3.53 -19.31 15.10
C GLN A 154 3.23 -18.39 16.30
N GLN A 155 3.18 -17.08 16.10
CA GLN A 155 2.81 -16.13 17.15
C GLN A 155 1.39 -16.35 17.67
N LEU A 156 0.41 -16.59 16.78
CA LEU A 156 -0.98 -16.84 17.17
C LEU A 156 -1.13 -18.16 17.95
N THR A 157 -0.42 -19.21 17.55
CA THR A 157 -0.42 -20.49 18.28
C THR A 157 0.25 -20.36 19.64
N ALA A 158 1.35 -19.64 19.76
CA ALA A 158 2.02 -19.37 21.04
C ALA A 158 1.11 -18.55 21.98
N ALA A 159 0.42 -17.53 21.47
CA ALA A 159 -0.51 -16.71 22.27
C ALA A 159 -1.74 -17.53 22.76
N SER A 160 -2.28 -18.41 21.93
CA SER A 160 -3.41 -19.28 22.32
C SER A 160 -2.99 -20.36 23.31
N GLY A 161 -1.75 -20.89 23.21
CA GLY A 161 -1.19 -21.84 24.18
C GLY A 161 -0.97 -21.23 25.57
N ALA A 162 -0.55 -19.96 25.63
CA ALA A 162 -0.35 -19.24 26.89
C ALA A 162 -1.68 -18.91 27.60
N ALA A 163 -2.75 -18.64 26.84
CA ALA A 163 -4.08 -18.38 27.39
C ALA A 163 -4.78 -19.65 27.95
N GLY A 164 -4.41 -20.82 27.45
CA GLY A 164 -4.90 -22.11 27.94
C GLY A 164 -4.23 -22.63 29.23
N ALA A 165 -3.08 -22.10 29.61
CA ALA A 165 -2.33 -22.56 30.78
C ALA A 165 -2.73 -21.87 32.10
N THR A 166 -3.59 -20.83 32.07
CA THR A 166 -3.96 -20.03 33.25
C THR A 166 -5.30 -20.42 33.86
N SER A 167 -6.01 -21.44 33.35
CA SER A 167 -7.38 -21.81 33.83
C SER A 167 -7.48 -23.14 34.55
N VAL A 168 -6.41 -23.75 35.04
CA VAL A 168 -6.50 -24.96 35.86
C VAL A 168 -5.70 -24.82 37.15
N THR A 169 -6.14 -24.01 38.06
CA THR A 169 -5.80 -24.14 39.49
C THR A 169 -6.73 -23.29 40.37
N VAL A 170 -7.98 -23.61 40.52
CA VAL A 170 -8.78 -23.31 41.73
C VAL A 170 -9.96 -24.27 41.72
N GLU A 171 -9.88 -25.38 42.44
CA GLU A 171 -10.97 -25.94 43.28
C GLU A 171 -10.59 -27.30 43.83
N ALA A 172 -10.00 -27.29 45.00
CA ALA A 172 -10.09 -28.40 45.92
C ALA A 172 -9.68 -27.94 47.31
N LYS A 173 -10.64 -27.33 48.05
CA LYS A 173 -10.64 -27.37 49.53
C LYS A 173 -11.89 -26.63 50.04
N ASN A 174 -12.92 -27.42 50.32
CA ASN A 174 -13.74 -27.25 51.51
C ASN A 174 -14.87 -28.32 51.53
N ALA A 175 -14.58 -29.40 52.20
CA ALA A 175 -15.61 -30.28 52.76
C ALA A 175 -15.73 -29.91 54.26
N PRO A 176 -16.95 -29.60 54.78
CA PRO A 176 -17.16 -29.50 56.20
C PRO A 176 -17.43 -30.87 56.77
N SER A 177 -16.64 -31.22 57.77
CA SER A 177 -16.86 -32.34 58.68
C SER A 177 -18.11 -32.05 59.50
N GLN A 178 -19.14 -32.89 59.38
CA GLN A 178 -20.16 -33.01 60.39
C GLN A 178 -19.69 -34.02 61.46
N GLY A 179 -19.53 -33.51 62.68
CA GLY A 179 -19.39 -34.30 63.91
C GLY A 179 -20.75 -34.36 64.63
N GLU A 180 -21.02 -35.53 65.11
CA GLU A 180 -22.15 -35.95 65.95
C GLU A 180 -22.32 -35.10 67.21
N GLN A 181 -23.50 -34.79 67.56
CA GLN A 181 -24.28 -35.25 68.70
C GLN A 181 -25.72 -34.72 68.66
#